data_91f8e34c5281c3e75c7cc180518164d8
#
_entry.id   91f8e34c5281c3e75c7cc180518164d8
#
_cell.length_a   1.000
_cell.length_b   1.000
_cell.length_c   1.000
_cell.angle_alpha   90.00
_cell.angle_beta   90.00
_cell.angle_gamma   90.00
#
_symmetry.space_group_name_H-M   'P 1'
#
loop_
_entity.id
_entity.type
_entity.pdbx_description
1 polymer ?
#
loop_
_entity_poly.entity_id
_entity_poly.type
_entity_poly.pdbx_seq_one_letter_code
_entity_poly.pdbx_strand_id
1 'polypeptide(L)'
;MKQYDYKTVSRTMLGDLHTPVSTYLKVRDIFPQSALMESSDYHGSENNRSFIALCPLASVSIDHGTAIFRLPDDSREEHPITDAYRVENALNDFRARFRVEGEYSNYCGLYGYTSFNAVRYFENIPVKDSREATNDAPDMLYILYKYLIVFNDFKNEML
;
A
#
# COMPACT_ATOMS: atom_id res chain seq x y z
N MET A 1 -7.55 -18.65 -11.44
CA MET A 1 -6.82 -17.57 -10.77
C MET A 1 -6.30 -18.11 -9.44
N LYS A 2 -4.99 -18.00 -9.16
CA LYS A 2 -4.41 -18.45 -7.89
C LYS A 2 -4.84 -17.54 -6.77
N GLN A 3 -5.21 -18.10 -5.62
CA GLN A 3 -5.62 -17.37 -4.44
C GLN A 3 -4.58 -17.60 -3.33
N TYR A 4 -4.35 -16.56 -2.53
CA TYR A 4 -3.41 -16.55 -1.41
C TYR A 4 -4.18 -16.26 -0.13
N ASP A 5 -4.18 -17.22 0.80
CA ASP A 5 -4.87 -17.12 2.08
C ASP A 5 -3.87 -16.78 3.19
N TYR A 6 -4.19 -15.77 3.97
CA TYR A 6 -3.39 -15.31 5.10
C TYR A 6 -4.22 -15.24 6.37
N LYS A 7 -3.56 -15.46 7.49
CA LYS A 7 -4.14 -15.26 8.80
C LYS A 7 -3.31 -14.23 9.58
N THR A 8 -3.98 -13.25 10.15
CA THR A 8 -3.32 -12.25 10.99
C THR A 8 -2.92 -12.83 12.34
N VAL A 9 -1.77 -12.39 12.84
CA VAL A 9 -1.33 -12.55 14.22
C VAL A 9 -0.99 -11.16 14.73
N SER A 10 -1.51 -10.78 15.89
CA SER A 10 -1.36 -9.45 16.43
C SER A 10 -0.77 -9.45 17.83
N ARG A 11 -0.13 -8.35 18.19
CA ARG A 11 0.35 -8.07 19.54
C ARG A 11 0.20 -6.58 19.81
N THR A 12 -0.51 -6.26 20.87
CA THR A 12 -0.63 -4.89 21.36
C THR A 12 0.42 -4.61 22.44
N MET A 13 1.00 -3.43 22.41
CA MET A 13 1.95 -2.92 23.40
C MET A 13 1.75 -1.43 23.64
N LEU A 14 2.31 -0.93 24.74
CA LEU A 14 2.29 0.51 25.03
C LEU A 14 3.15 1.28 24.02
N GLY A 15 2.61 2.38 23.53
CA GLY A 15 3.23 3.26 22.56
C GLY A 15 3.94 4.50 23.13
N ASP A 16 3.87 4.73 24.45
CA ASP A 16 4.26 5.99 25.13
C ASP A 16 5.69 6.48 24.81
N LEU A 17 6.61 5.55 24.58
CA LEU A 17 8.01 5.86 24.28
C LEU A 17 8.34 5.84 22.77
N HIS A 18 7.34 5.65 21.94
CA HIS A 18 7.52 5.48 20.50
C HIS A 18 6.62 6.43 19.71
N THR A 19 7.21 7.13 18.76
CA THR A 19 6.44 7.86 17.74
C THR A 19 6.51 7.13 16.40
N PRO A 20 5.53 7.32 15.50
CA PRO A 20 5.59 6.74 14.16
C PRO A 20 6.90 7.07 13.45
N VAL A 21 7.31 8.34 13.45
CA VAL A 21 8.55 8.80 12.80
C VAL A 21 9.79 8.16 13.43
N SER A 22 9.91 8.19 14.78
CA SER A 22 11.08 7.63 15.45
C SER A 22 11.23 6.13 15.22
N THR A 23 10.11 5.41 15.15
CA THR A 23 10.08 3.98 14.87
C THR A 23 10.43 3.72 13.41
N TYR A 24 9.86 4.48 12.48
CA TYR A 24 10.17 4.36 11.06
C TYR A 24 11.65 4.58 10.76
N LEU A 25 12.27 5.60 11.37
CA LEU A 25 13.71 5.87 11.20
C LEU A 25 14.61 4.72 11.67
N LYS A 26 14.16 3.91 12.62
CA LYS A 26 14.90 2.73 13.10
C LYS A 26 14.81 1.53 12.17
N VAL A 27 13.71 1.42 11.41
CA VAL A 27 13.41 0.21 10.62
C VAL A 27 13.61 0.40 9.12
N ARG A 28 13.53 1.63 8.59
CA ARG A 28 13.55 1.89 7.14
C ARG A 28 14.81 1.39 6.42
N ASP A 29 15.97 1.50 7.11
CA ASP A 29 17.26 1.09 6.52
C ASP A 29 17.46 -0.43 6.57
N ILE A 30 16.68 -1.12 7.41
CA ILE A 30 16.67 -2.59 7.54
C ILE A 30 15.66 -3.21 6.57
N PHE A 31 14.53 -2.53 6.37
CA PHE A 31 13.42 -2.98 5.52
C PHE A 31 13.25 -2.06 4.32
N PRO A 32 13.95 -2.32 3.21
CA PRO A 32 13.76 -1.55 1.98
C PRO A 32 12.32 -1.65 1.48
N GLN A 33 11.85 -0.60 0.82
CA GLN A 33 10.45 -0.46 0.37
C GLN A 33 9.41 -0.45 1.51
N SER A 34 9.80 -0.05 2.70
CA SER A 34 8.88 0.25 3.79
C SER A 34 8.16 1.58 3.54
N ALA A 35 7.01 1.76 4.19
CA ALA A 35 6.23 2.99 4.09
C ALA A 35 5.79 3.48 5.47
N LEU A 36 5.79 4.80 5.66
CA LEU A 36 5.18 5.49 6.79
C LEU A 36 3.98 6.29 6.28
N MET A 37 2.85 6.08 6.89
CA MET A 37 1.62 6.83 6.63
C MET A 37 1.14 7.42 7.94
N GLU A 38 1.29 8.73 8.10
CA GLU A 38 0.86 9.47 9.29
C GLU A 38 -0.48 10.16 9.04
N SER A 39 -1.33 10.12 10.06
CA SER A 39 -2.49 10.98 10.08
C SER A 39 -2.08 12.39 10.48
N SER A 40 -2.57 13.40 9.75
CA SER A 40 -2.36 14.81 10.06
C SER A 40 -3.51 15.43 10.86
N ASP A 41 -4.46 14.64 11.32
CA ASP A 41 -5.58 15.14 12.10
C ASP A 41 -5.18 15.34 13.56
N TYR A 42 -4.88 16.59 13.90
CA TYR A 42 -4.50 17.02 15.26
C TYR A 42 -5.69 17.10 16.24
N HIS A 43 -6.91 16.84 15.79
CA HIS A 43 -8.11 17.02 16.62
C HIS A 43 -8.50 15.77 17.43
N GLY A 44 -7.58 14.85 17.68
CA GLY A 44 -7.72 13.80 18.71
C GLY A 44 -8.92 12.89 18.51
N SER A 45 -9.28 12.57 17.27
CA SER A 45 -10.35 11.60 17.01
C SER A 45 -9.89 10.20 17.37
N GLU A 46 -10.78 9.40 17.97
CA GLU A 46 -10.53 7.99 18.28
C GLU A 46 -10.06 7.17 17.08
N ASN A 47 -10.26 7.68 15.87
CA ASN A 47 -9.93 7.04 14.60
C ASN A 47 -8.58 7.46 14.03
N ASN A 48 -7.84 8.33 14.73
CA ASN A 48 -6.50 8.75 14.29
C ASN A 48 -5.52 7.58 14.41
N ARG A 49 -4.97 7.14 13.27
CA ARG A 49 -4.03 6.02 13.18
C ARG A 49 -2.89 6.39 12.26
N SER A 50 -1.68 6.05 12.69
CA SER A 50 -0.50 6.06 11.84
C SER A 50 -0.04 4.63 11.58
N PHE A 51 0.51 4.38 10.39
CA PHE A 51 0.89 3.05 9.95
C PHE A 51 2.34 3.04 9.49
N ILE A 52 3.08 2.01 9.89
CA ILE A 52 4.36 1.65 9.28
C ILE A 52 4.17 0.28 8.64
N ALA A 53 4.43 0.19 7.34
CA ALA A 53 4.28 -1.01 6.57
C ALA A 53 5.66 -1.55 6.13
N LEU A 54 5.91 -2.84 6.36
CA LEU A 54 7.21 -3.46 6.17
C LEU A 54 7.10 -4.78 5.42
N CYS A 55 8.12 -5.13 4.66
CA CYS A 55 8.22 -6.39 3.90
C CYS A 55 7.09 -6.55 2.87
N PRO A 56 7.24 -6.00 1.66
CA PRO A 56 6.30 -6.25 0.58
C PRO A 56 6.07 -7.74 0.33
N LEU A 57 4.81 -8.17 0.27
CA LEU A 57 4.40 -9.52 -0.12
C LEU A 57 3.99 -9.59 -1.59
N ALA A 58 3.29 -8.56 -2.03
CA ALA A 58 2.78 -8.46 -3.39
C ALA A 58 2.58 -6.98 -3.74
N SER A 59 2.57 -6.66 -5.02
CA SER A 59 2.30 -5.29 -5.46
C SER A 59 1.57 -5.28 -6.80
N VAL A 60 0.78 -4.24 -6.98
CA VAL A 60 0.23 -3.83 -8.28
C VAL A 60 0.75 -2.44 -8.61
N SER A 61 1.31 -2.27 -9.78
CA SER A 61 1.70 -0.98 -10.32
C SER A 61 1.02 -0.74 -11.67
N ILE A 62 0.71 0.52 -11.94
CA ILE A 62 0.21 0.96 -13.24
C ILE A 62 1.22 1.94 -13.81
N ASP A 63 1.74 1.65 -14.96
CA ASP A 63 2.70 2.50 -15.66
C ASP A 63 2.62 2.32 -17.16
N HIS A 64 2.71 3.42 -17.92
CA HIS A 64 2.65 3.42 -19.38
C HIS A 64 1.50 2.56 -19.96
N GLY A 65 0.31 2.65 -19.35
CA GLY A 65 -0.87 1.91 -19.81
C GLY A 65 -0.84 0.41 -19.54
N THR A 66 0.02 -0.05 -18.64
CA THR A 66 0.13 -1.46 -18.27
C THR A 66 0.02 -1.63 -16.77
N ALA A 67 -0.83 -2.54 -16.32
CA ALA A 67 -0.87 -3.02 -14.94
C ALA A 67 0.11 -4.18 -14.79
N ILE A 68 0.98 -4.10 -13.79
CA ILE A 68 1.98 -5.12 -13.48
C ILE A 68 1.68 -5.65 -12.10
N PHE A 69 1.41 -6.94 -11.99
CA PHE A 69 1.24 -7.66 -10.72
C PHE A 69 2.52 -8.39 -10.38
N ARG A 70 3.03 -8.17 -9.15
CA ARG A 70 4.07 -8.99 -8.53
C ARG A 70 3.42 -9.77 -7.40
N LEU A 71 3.50 -11.08 -7.45
CA LEU A 71 2.77 -11.98 -6.57
C LEU A 71 3.70 -12.64 -5.53
N PRO A 72 3.17 -13.21 -4.44
CA PRO A 72 3.98 -13.76 -3.35
C PRO A 72 4.87 -14.95 -3.73
N ASP A 73 4.65 -15.54 -4.87
CA ASP A 73 5.46 -16.64 -5.44
C ASP A 73 6.50 -16.16 -6.45
N ASP A 74 6.83 -14.87 -6.39
CA ASP A 74 7.74 -14.16 -7.31
C ASP A 74 7.28 -14.13 -8.77
N SER A 75 6.07 -14.60 -9.06
CA SER A 75 5.50 -14.49 -10.41
C SER A 75 5.13 -13.04 -10.73
N ARG A 76 5.26 -12.71 -12.02
CA ARG A 76 4.91 -11.41 -12.57
C ARG A 76 3.89 -11.60 -13.70
N GLU A 77 2.83 -10.80 -13.66
CA GLU A 77 1.81 -10.74 -14.69
C GLU A 77 1.68 -9.32 -15.21
N GLU A 78 1.41 -9.18 -16.50
CA GLU A 78 1.21 -7.89 -17.16
C GLU A 78 -0.14 -7.88 -17.86
N HIS A 79 -0.90 -6.81 -17.64
CA HIS A 79 -2.23 -6.62 -18.20
C HIS A 79 -2.31 -5.24 -18.84
N PRO A 80 -2.42 -5.13 -20.17
CA PRO A 80 -2.63 -3.85 -20.83
C PRO A 80 -3.93 -3.19 -20.36
N ILE A 81 -3.86 -1.91 -20.02
CA ILE A 81 -5.04 -1.09 -19.71
C ILE A 81 -5.69 -0.67 -21.01
N THR A 82 -6.97 -1.01 -21.16
CA THR A 82 -7.77 -0.76 -22.35
C THR A 82 -9.18 -0.30 -21.94
N ASP A 83 -10.03 0.06 -22.90
CA ASP A 83 -11.43 0.38 -22.59
C ASP A 83 -12.21 -0.81 -22.00
N ALA A 84 -11.82 -2.04 -22.36
CA ALA A 84 -12.43 -3.27 -21.85
C ALA A 84 -11.81 -3.75 -20.52
N TYR A 85 -10.58 -3.34 -20.20
CA TYR A 85 -9.88 -3.70 -18.97
C TYR A 85 -9.22 -2.46 -18.37
N ARG A 86 -9.96 -1.77 -17.54
CA ARG A 86 -9.58 -0.50 -16.95
C ARG A 86 -8.78 -0.71 -15.65
N VAL A 87 -8.25 0.37 -15.10
CA VAL A 87 -7.47 0.37 -13.85
C VAL A 87 -8.29 -0.24 -12.70
N GLU A 88 -9.58 0.07 -12.61
CA GLU A 88 -10.46 -0.47 -11.58
C GLU A 88 -10.57 -2.01 -11.68
N ASN A 89 -10.61 -2.56 -12.90
CA ASN A 89 -10.59 -4.00 -13.11
C ASN A 89 -9.28 -4.61 -12.61
N ALA A 90 -8.14 -4.02 -12.98
CA ALA A 90 -6.83 -4.49 -12.56
C ALA A 90 -6.67 -4.48 -11.03
N LEU A 91 -7.08 -3.39 -10.36
CA LEU A 91 -7.02 -3.29 -8.90
C LEU A 91 -7.93 -4.31 -8.21
N ASN A 92 -9.15 -4.52 -8.73
CA ASN A 92 -10.08 -5.50 -8.19
C ASN A 92 -9.60 -6.93 -8.41
N ASP A 93 -9.07 -7.25 -9.60
CA ASP A 93 -8.51 -8.57 -9.92
C ASP A 93 -7.30 -8.89 -9.04
N PHE A 94 -6.43 -7.90 -8.83
CA PHE A 94 -5.30 -8.07 -7.91
C PHE A 94 -5.78 -8.31 -6.48
N ARG A 95 -6.69 -7.47 -5.97
CA ARG A 95 -7.22 -7.60 -4.61
C ARG A 95 -7.92 -8.93 -4.38
N ALA A 96 -8.68 -9.42 -5.37
CA ALA A 96 -9.44 -10.68 -5.27
C ALA A 96 -8.55 -11.92 -5.10
N ARG A 97 -7.24 -11.79 -5.33
CA ARG A 97 -6.28 -12.89 -5.12
C ARG A 97 -5.95 -13.13 -3.66
N PHE A 98 -6.27 -12.18 -2.78
CA PHE A 98 -5.86 -12.22 -1.39
C PHE A 98 -7.07 -12.34 -0.47
N ARG A 99 -7.03 -13.32 0.41
CA ARG A 99 -7.97 -13.48 1.49
C ARG A 99 -7.22 -13.39 2.81
N VAL A 100 -7.65 -12.50 3.68
CA VAL A 100 -7.03 -12.27 4.98
C VAL A 100 -8.09 -12.44 6.06
N GLU A 101 -7.83 -13.32 7.02
CA GLU A 101 -8.72 -13.60 8.13
C GLU A 101 -8.01 -13.35 9.47
N GLY A 102 -8.80 -13.15 10.52
CA GLY A 102 -8.32 -13.01 11.89
C GLY A 102 -8.59 -11.64 12.48
N GLU A 103 -8.12 -11.45 13.71
CA GLU A 103 -8.23 -10.20 14.42
C GLU A 103 -7.42 -9.10 13.70
N TYR A 104 -7.97 -7.89 13.63
CA TYR A 104 -7.37 -6.75 12.90
C TYR A 104 -7.12 -6.96 11.40
N SER A 105 -7.77 -7.94 10.77
CA SER A 105 -7.68 -8.15 9.32
C SER A 105 -8.14 -6.93 8.51
N ASN A 106 -8.96 -6.05 9.10
CA ASN A 106 -9.38 -4.77 8.53
C ASN A 106 -8.23 -3.77 8.31
N TYR A 107 -7.09 -3.93 8.98
CA TYR A 107 -5.89 -3.15 8.68
C TYR A 107 -5.07 -3.71 7.53
N CYS A 108 -5.30 -4.98 7.16
CA CYS A 108 -4.61 -5.59 6.03
C CYS A 108 -5.23 -5.10 4.72
N GLY A 109 -4.48 -4.29 4.02
CA GLY A 109 -4.93 -3.67 2.76
C GLY A 109 -3.76 -3.37 1.84
N LEU A 110 -4.05 -2.64 0.79
CA LEU A 110 -3.08 -2.15 -0.16
C LEU A 110 -2.67 -0.73 0.25
N TYR A 111 -1.39 -0.53 0.46
CA TYR A 111 -0.81 0.76 0.83
C TYR A 111 0.09 1.27 -0.28
N GLY A 112 -0.08 2.53 -0.65
CA GLY A 112 0.69 3.07 -1.75
C GLY A 112 0.25 4.46 -2.16
N TYR A 113 0.42 4.77 -3.44
CA TYR A 113 0.09 6.09 -3.97
C TYR A 113 -0.48 6.02 -5.39
N THR A 114 -1.18 7.09 -5.74
CA THR A 114 -1.58 7.43 -7.10
C THR A 114 -0.95 8.78 -7.43
N SER A 115 -0.16 8.84 -8.49
CA SER A 115 0.43 10.09 -8.97
C SER A 115 -0.61 11.00 -9.60
N PHE A 116 -0.28 12.29 -9.74
CA PHE A 116 -1.15 13.23 -10.44
C PHE A 116 -1.43 12.79 -11.89
N ASN A 117 -0.41 12.27 -12.57
CA ASN A 117 -0.52 11.85 -13.97
C ASN A 117 -1.47 10.67 -14.19
N ALA A 118 -1.77 9.90 -13.14
CA ALA A 118 -2.72 8.79 -13.21
C ALA A 118 -4.15 9.25 -13.53
N VAL A 119 -4.47 10.55 -13.42
CA VAL A 119 -5.78 11.10 -13.83
C VAL A 119 -6.16 10.73 -15.26
N ARG A 120 -5.17 10.52 -16.14
CA ARG A 120 -5.39 10.08 -17.54
C ARG A 120 -6.09 8.72 -17.67
N TYR A 121 -6.06 7.89 -16.64
CA TYR A 121 -6.74 6.59 -16.63
C TYR A 121 -8.23 6.68 -16.23
N PHE A 122 -8.64 7.81 -15.67
CA PHE A 122 -9.98 8.03 -15.14
C PHE A 122 -10.75 9.08 -15.92
N GLU A 123 -10.05 10.08 -16.47
CA GLU A 123 -10.63 11.23 -17.14
C GLU A 123 -10.04 11.42 -18.54
N ASN A 124 -10.85 11.87 -19.47
CA ASN A 124 -10.39 12.22 -20.81
C ASN A 124 -9.71 13.60 -20.83
N ILE A 125 -8.58 13.70 -20.17
CA ILE A 125 -7.78 14.92 -20.05
C ILE A 125 -6.42 14.69 -20.69
N PRO A 126 -5.95 15.60 -21.56
CA PRO A 126 -4.59 15.51 -22.09
C PRO A 126 -3.55 15.77 -21.01
N VAL A 127 -2.93 14.74 -20.52
CA VAL A 127 -1.82 14.84 -19.56
C VAL A 127 -0.51 14.75 -20.33
N LYS A 128 0.34 15.79 -20.22
CA LYS A 128 1.69 15.72 -20.73
C LYS A 128 2.53 14.83 -19.81
N ASP A 129 3.10 13.78 -20.37
CA ASP A 129 4.09 12.99 -19.65
C ASP A 129 5.41 13.76 -19.65
N SER A 130 5.63 14.54 -18.60
CA SER A 130 6.80 15.37 -18.39
C SER A 130 7.76 14.79 -17.34
N ARG A 131 7.66 13.48 -17.09
CA ARG A 131 8.59 12.83 -16.15
C ARG A 131 10.02 13.00 -16.64
N GLU A 132 10.90 13.40 -15.73
CA GLU A 132 12.32 13.39 -16.00
C GLU A 132 12.80 11.95 -16.26
N ALA A 133 13.82 11.79 -17.10
CA ALA A 133 14.36 10.48 -17.45
C ALA A 133 14.87 9.66 -16.24
N THR A 134 15.15 10.34 -15.14
CA THR A 134 15.58 9.75 -13.86
C THR A 134 14.41 9.32 -12.95
N ASN A 135 13.18 9.71 -13.28
CA ASN A 135 12.02 9.36 -12.49
C ASN A 135 11.38 8.06 -13.01
N ASP A 136 11.66 6.96 -12.33
CA ASP A 136 11.15 5.62 -12.61
C ASP A 136 9.90 5.25 -11.80
N ALA A 137 9.35 6.19 -11.02
CA ALA A 137 8.17 5.96 -10.22
C ALA A 137 6.94 5.72 -11.12
N PRO A 138 6.20 4.60 -10.95
CA PRO A 138 5.01 4.33 -11.73
C PRO A 138 3.89 5.34 -11.46
N ASP A 139 2.92 5.42 -12.35
CA ASP A 139 1.74 6.28 -12.16
C ASP A 139 0.93 5.90 -10.92
N MET A 140 0.87 4.61 -10.63
CA MET A 140 0.25 4.07 -9.42
C MET A 140 1.06 2.91 -8.88
N LEU A 141 1.19 2.84 -7.57
CA LEU A 141 1.82 1.72 -6.87
C LEU A 141 1.06 1.42 -5.59
N TYR A 142 0.58 0.19 -5.46
CA TYR A 142 -0.05 -0.32 -4.25
C TYR A 142 0.58 -1.63 -3.85
N ILE A 143 0.91 -1.77 -2.57
CA ILE A 143 1.66 -2.89 -2.01
C ILE A 143 0.87 -3.53 -0.89
N LEU A 144 0.80 -4.85 -0.88
CA LEU A 144 0.39 -5.66 0.26
C LEU A 144 1.64 -5.96 1.10
N TYR A 145 1.62 -5.58 2.36
CA TYR A 145 2.74 -5.76 3.28
C TYR A 145 2.54 -6.92 4.24
N LYS A 146 3.64 -7.56 4.63
CA LYS A 146 3.64 -8.66 5.60
C LYS A 146 3.45 -8.19 7.03
N TYR A 147 4.06 -7.06 7.38
CA TYR A 147 4.00 -6.50 8.72
C TYR A 147 3.46 -5.09 8.69
N LEU A 148 2.58 -4.82 9.65
CA LEU A 148 2.04 -3.49 9.90
C LEU A 148 2.27 -3.15 11.37
N ILE A 149 2.80 -1.96 11.64
CA ILE A 149 2.81 -1.37 12.97
C ILE A 149 1.78 -0.25 12.94
N VAL A 150 0.78 -0.35 13.79
CA VAL A 150 -0.33 0.61 13.84
C VAL A 150 -0.25 1.38 15.15
N PHE A 151 -0.10 2.69 15.05
CA PHE A 151 -0.11 3.58 16.21
C PHE A 151 -1.52 4.12 16.42
N ASN A 152 -1.98 4.03 17.65
CA ASN A 152 -3.18 4.67 18.14
C ASN A 152 -2.78 5.75 19.14
N ASP A 153 -2.63 6.98 18.65
CA ASP A 153 -2.17 8.10 19.48
C ASP A 153 -3.18 8.44 20.57
N PHE A 154 -4.47 8.22 20.34
CA PHE A 154 -5.51 8.46 21.33
C PHE A 154 -5.42 7.52 22.54
N LYS A 155 -5.03 6.27 22.33
CA LYS A 155 -4.90 5.25 23.38
C LYS A 155 -3.48 5.04 23.87
N ASN A 156 -2.49 5.71 23.26
CA ASN A 156 -1.07 5.45 23.48
C ASN A 156 -0.70 3.97 23.30
N GLU A 157 -1.28 3.34 22.28
CA GLU A 157 -1.08 1.92 21.98
C GLU A 157 -0.42 1.75 20.61
N MET A 158 0.37 0.71 20.51
CA MET A 158 0.99 0.23 19.28
C MET A 158 0.61 -1.24 19.07
N LEU A 159 0.05 -1.55 17.91
CA LEU A 159 -0.33 -2.88 17.45
C LEU A 159 0.65 -3.39 16.41
#